data_6b2e7c8bb8b948cf32633807ad1c600d
#
_entry.id   6b2e7c8bb8b948cf32633807ad1c600d
#
_cell.length_a   1.000
_cell.length_b   1.000
_cell.length_c   1.000
_cell.angle_alpha   90.00
_cell.angle_beta   90.00
_cell.angle_gamma   90.00
#
_symmetry.space_group_name_H-M   'P 1'
#
loop_
_entity.id
_entity.type
_entity.pdbx_description
1 polymer ?
#
loop_
_entity_poly.entity_id
_entity_poly.type
_entity_poly.pdbx_seq_one_letter_code
_entity_poly.pdbx_strand_id
1 'polypeptide(L)'
;MLVRNCSGGVVFCHDQVLLLMNDKHEWVFPKGVIRSDDVPHEVAVRRVAIEAGVQARIVSPAGHTNYEFYSISRQRPVCNKIIWYIMASEQSDVTPNTTLGFLDGGFFPIEKAMDMVTYSQDKSLLMMSYQTYKEQA
;
A
#
# COMPACT_ATOMS: atom_id res chain seq x y z
N MET A 1 -12.85 16.81 -11.97
CA MET A 1 -11.78 15.92 -11.47
C MET A 1 -12.27 14.48 -11.48
N LEU A 2 -11.47 13.59 -11.99
CA LEU A 2 -11.78 12.15 -11.95
C LEU A 2 -11.46 11.60 -10.57
N VAL A 3 -12.43 10.94 -9.92
CA VAL A 3 -12.23 10.31 -8.62
C VAL A 3 -12.14 8.80 -8.82
N ARG A 4 -11.09 8.18 -8.28
CA ARG A 4 -10.93 6.72 -8.27
C ARG A 4 -10.90 6.24 -6.83
N ASN A 5 -11.74 5.25 -6.53
CA ASN A 5 -11.76 4.60 -5.23
C ASN A 5 -10.82 3.41 -5.26
N CYS A 6 -9.89 3.38 -4.31
CA CYS A 6 -8.86 2.35 -4.21
C CYS A 6 -8.84 1.73 -2.84
N SER A 7 -8.23 0.56 -2.73
CA SER A 7 -7.91 -0.04 -1.43
C SER A 7 -6.52 -0.63 -1.47
N GLY A 8 -5.86 -0.65 -0.32
CA GLY A 8 -4.51 -1.16 -0.22
C GLY A 8 -4.16 -1.64 1.16
N GLY A 9 -2.93 -2.12 1.31
CA GLY A 9 -2.46 -2.73 2.53
C GLY A 9 -1.18 -2.12 3.06
N VAL A 10 -1.16 -1.92 4.38
CA VAL A 10 0.05 -1.70 5.16
C VAL A 10 0.38 -3.04 5.77
N VAL A 11 1.34 -3.75 5.21
CA VAL A 11 1.61 -5.16 5.48
C VAL A 11 2.82 -5.29 6.39
N PHE A 12 2.63 -5.92 7.54
CA PHE A 12 3.71 -6.17 8.49
C PHE A 12 4.11 -7.64 8.47
N CYS A 13 5.40 -7.88 8.58
CA CYS A 13 5.98 -9.20 8.84
C CYS A 13 6.94 -9.00 10.02
N HIS A 14 6.56 -9.49 11.19
CA HIS A 14 7.27 -9.20 12.44
C HIS A 14 7.38 -7.67 12.64
N ASP A 15 8.56 -7.13 12.79
CA ASP A 15 8.78 -5.70 13.02
C ASP A 15 9.18 -4.94 11.74
N GLN A 16 8.81 -5.49 10.59
CA GLN A 16 9.11 -4.90 9.29
C GLN A 16 7.84 -4.64 8.50
N VAL A 17 7.89 -3.69 7.59
CA VAL A 17 6.76 -3.29 6.75
C VAL A 17 7.12 -3.38 5.28
N LEU A 18 6.16 -3.81 4.48
CA LEU A 18 6.29 -3.95 3.03
C LEU A 18 6.24 -2.58 2.35
N LEU A 19 7.26 -2.27 1.57
CA LEU A 19 7.28 -1.12 0.67
C LEU A 19 7.67 -1.57 -0.72
N LEU A 20 7.11 -0.90 -1.72
CA LEU A 20 7.43 -1.11 -3.13
C LEU A 20 7.89 0.22 -3.73
N MET A 21 8.86 0.15 -4.65
CA MET A 21 9.26 1.32 -5.43
C MET A 21 8.54 1.29 -6.78
N ASN A 22 7.78 2.34 -7.07
CA ASN A 22 7.09 2.46 -8.36
C ASN A 22 8.03 3.00 -9.45
N ASP A 23 7.50 3.15 -10.66
CA ASP A 23 8.30 3.61 -11.82
C ASP A 23 8.71 5.09 -11.73
N LYS A 24 8.18 5.84 -10.78
CA LYS A 24 8.58 7.22 -10.49
C LYS A 24 9.66 7.29 -9.40
N HIS A 25 10.19 6.14 -8.97
CA HIS A 25 11.16 6.00 -7.89
C HIS A 25 10.61 6.45 -6.53
N GLU A 26 9.31 6.26 -6.33
CA GLU A 26 8.64 6.55 -5.06
C GLU A 26 8.44 5.25 -4.27
N TRP A 27 8.68 5.31 -2.97
CA TRP A 27 8.40 4.20 -2.06
C TRP A 27 6.97 4.32 -1.55
N VAL A 28 6.17 3.30 -1.84
CA VAL A 28 4.72 3.32 -1.63
C VAL A 28 4.22 1.98 -1.08
N PHE A 29 2.99 1.99 -0.56
CA PHE A 29 2.28 0.76 -0.19
C PHE A 29 1.49 0.22 -1.38
N PRO A 30 1.32 -1.11 -1.49
CA PRO A 30 0.51 -1.70 -2.55
C PRO A 30 -0.96 -1.30 -2.43
N LYS A 31 -1.58 -0.99 -3.57
CA LYS A 31 -2.99 -0.62 -3.65
C LYS A 31 -3.52 -0.86 -5.05
N GLY A 32 -4.83 -0.89 -5.19
CA GLY A 32 -5.47 -1.00 -6.49
C GLY A 32 -6.88 -0.43 -6.50
N VAL A 33 -7.41 -0.25 -7.70
CA VAL A 33 -8.74 0.34 -7.92
C VAL A 33 -9.82 -0.66 -7.53
N ILE A 34 -10.83 -0.17 -6.81
CA ILE A 34 -12.04 -0.93 -6.47
C ILE A 34 -13.03 -0.75 -7.63
N ARG A 35 -13.42 -1.84 -8.26
CA ARG A 35 -14.42 -1.82 -9.35
C ARG A 35 -15.80 -2.11 -8.77
N SER A 36 -16.85 -1.92 -9.58
CA SER A 36 -18.25 -1.85 -9.12
C SER A 36 -18.72 -3.00 -8.22
N ASP A 37 -18.25 -4.22 -8.45
CA ASP A 37 -18.71 -5.38 -7.66
C ASP A 37 -17.64 -5.90 -6.70
N ASP A 38 -16.54 -5.15 -6.56
CA ASP A 38 -15.43 -5.58 -5.69
C ASP A 38 -15.70 -5.26 -4.23
N VAL A 39 -15.24 -6.15 -3.37
CA VAL A 39 -15.19 -5.93 -1.93
C VAL A 39 -13.84 -5.30 -1.59
N PRO A 40 -13.80 -4.12 -0.94
CA PRO A 40 -12.54 -3.39 -0.73
C PRO A 40 -11.42 -4.19 -0.07
N HIS A 41 -11.69 -4.92 1.01
CA HIS A 41 -10.63 -5.68 1.69
C HIS A 41 -10.09 -6.83 0.83
N GLU A 42 -10.92 -7.41 -0.04
CA GLU A 42 -10.46 -8.46 -0.97
C GLU A 42 -9.56 -7.87 -2.05
N VAL A 43 -9.90 -6.67 -2.55
CA VAL A 43 -9.05 -5.94 -3.51
C VAL A 43 -7.68 -5.68 -2.88
N ALA A 44 -7.66 -5.21 -1.64
CA ALA A 44 -6.40 -4.91 -0.94
C ALA A 44 -5.51 -6.16 -0.83
N VAL A 45 -6.05 -7.29 -0.39
CA VAL A 45 -5.31 -8.56 -0.27
C VAL A 45 -4.79 -9.02 -1.65
N ARG A 46 -5.65 -8.96 -2.66
CA ARG A 46 -5.29 -9.36 -4.02
C ARG A 46 -4.18 -8.47 -4.60
N ARG A 47 -4.24 -7.15 -4.36
CA ARG A 47 -3.22 -6.22 -4.88
C ARG A 47 -1.87 -6.44 -4.21
N VAL A 48 -1.84 -6.75 -2.93
CA VAL A 48 -0.61 -7.12 -2.22
C VAL A 48 0.04 -8.33 -2.91
N ALA A 49 -0.75 -9.35 -3.21
CA ALA A 49 -0.27 -10.55 -3.88
C ALA A 49 0.23 -10.25 -5.30
N ILE A 50 -0.52 -9.45 -6.06
CA ILE A 50 -0.18 -9.13 -7.46
C ILE A 50 1.07 -8.24 -7.53
N GLU A 51 1.13 -7.19 -6.71
CA GLU A 51 2.21 -6.20 -6.81
C GLU A 51 3.51 -6.64 -6.16
N ALA A 52 3.42 -7.37 -5.05
CA ALA A 52 4.57 -7.73 -4.23
C ALA A 52 4.85 -9.23 -4.14
N GLY A 53 3.94 -10.07 -4.62
CA GLY A 53 4.09 -11.51 -4.48
C GLY A 53 3.94 -11.99 -3.03
N VAL A 54 3.25 -11.23 -2.20
CA VAL A 54 3.13 -11.51 -0.76
C VAL A 54 1.71 -11.96 -0.43
N GLN A 55 1.60 -13.06 0.31
CA GLN A 55 0.33 -13.51 0.88
C GLN A 55 0.15 -12.86 2.24
N ALA A 56 -0.90 -12.10 2.40
CA ALA A 56 -1.18 -11.36 3.63
C ALA A 56 -2.63 -11.55 4.07
N ARG A 57 -2.87 -11.41 5.36
CA ARG A 57 -4.22 -11.47 5.94
C ARG A 57 -4.57 -10.14 6.58
N ILE A 58 -5.85 -9.82 6.57
CA ILE A 58 -6.37 -8.59 7.19
C ILE A 58 -6.29 -8.72 8.71
N VAL A 59 -5.75 -7.69 9.35
CA VAL A 59 -5.76 -7.57 10.82
C VAL A 59 -6.86 -6.59 11.25
N SER A 60 -6.90 -5.40 10.63
CA SER A 60 -7.91 -4.39 10.94
C SER A 60 -7.92 -3.30 9.89
N PRO A 61 -8.97 -2.44 9.85
CA PRO A 61 -8.90 -1.21 9.05
C PRO A 61 -7.78 -0.30 9.54
N ALA A 62 -7.20 0.48 8.63
CA ALA A 62 -6.10 1.39 8.95
C ALA A 62 -6.45 2.86 8.74
N GLY A 63 -7.48 3.16 7.96
CA GLY A 63 -7.88 4.54 7.69
C GLY A 63 -7.92 4.85 6.21
N HIS A 64 -7.94 6.13 5.89
CA HIS A 64 -8.11 6.63 4.53
C HIS A 64 -7.08 7.69 4.22
N THR A 65 -6.62 7.72 2.95
CA THR A 65 -5.82 8.82 2.43
C THR A 65 -6.39 9.27 1.10
N ASN A 66 -6.07 10.51 0.72
CA ASN A 66 -6.43 11.06 -0.59
C ASN A 66 -5.14 11.50 -1.28
N TYR A 67 -5.06 11.21 -2.58
CA TYR A 67 -3.90 11.57 -3.39
C TYR A 67 -4.38 12.18 -4.69
N GLU A 68 -4.03 13.45 -4.93
CA GLU A 68 -4.39 14.17 -6.14
C GLU A 68 -3.18 14.35 -7.03
N PHE A 69 -3.37 14.13 -8.33
CA PHE A 69 -2.32 14.31 -9.32
C PHE A 69 -2.92 14.61 -10.70
N TYR A 70 -2.11 15.17 -11.59
CA TYR A 70 -2.50 15.35 -12.97
C TYR A 70 -2.08 14.13 -13.79
N SER A 71 -3.06 13.48 -14.43
CA SER A 71 -2.81 12.31 -15.27
C SER A 71 -2.48 12.76 -16.68
N ILE A 72 -1.26 12.50 -17.14
CA ILE A 72 -0.83 12.85 -18.49
C ILE A 72 -1.59 12.03 -19.52
N SER A 73 -1.77 10.73 -19.26
CA SER A 73 -2.48 9.84 -20.20
C SER A 73 -3.95 10.19 -20.35
N ARG A 74 -4.60 10.70 -19.30
CA ARG A 74 -5.99 11.11 -19.32
C ARG A 74 -6.18 12.60 -19.57
N GLN A 75 -5.09 13.37 -19.48
CA GLN A 75 -5.08 14.83 -19.65
C GLN A 75 -6.09 15.53 -18.74
N ARG A 76 -6.12 15.12 -17.46
CA ARG A 76 -7.03 15.67 -16.46
C ARG A 76 -6.54 15.41 -15.04
N PRO A 77 -6.99 16.23 -14.07
CA PRO A 77 -6.73 15.93 -12.65
C PRO A 77 -7.44 14.66 -12.20
N VAL A 78 -6.76 13.88 -11.37
CA VAL A 78 -7.27 12.63 -10.79
C VAL A 78 -7.09 12.68 -9.29
N CYS A 79 -8.11 12.22 -8.55
CA CYS A 79 -8.03 12.01 -7.11
C CYS A 79 -8.19 10.51 -6.80
N ASN A 80 -7.20 9.92 -6.20
CA ASN A 80 -7.30 8.56 -5.64
C ASN A 80 -7.73 8.68 -4.18
N LYS A 81 -8.88 8.10 -3.85
CA LYS A 81 -9.36 7.94 -2.47
C LYS A 81 -9.08 6.52 -2.06
N ILE A 82 -8.22 6.34 -1.07
CA ILE A 82 -7.69 5.02 -0.73
C ILE A 82 -8.15 4.60 0.66
N ILE A 83 -8.78 3.42 0.73
CA ILE A 83 -9.10 2.74 1.98
C ILE A 83 -7.92 1.81 2.29
N TRP A 84 -7.34 1.94 3.47
CA TRP A 84 -6.19 1.14 3.88
C TRP A 84 -6.57 0.10 4.92
N TYR A 85 -5.89 -1.04 4.86
CA TYR A 85 -6.02 -2.14 5.81
C TYR A 85 -4.66 -2.50 6.38
N ILE A 86 -4.63 -2.73 7.69
CA ILE A 86 -3.47 -3.33 8.34
C ILE A 86 -3.51 -4.81 8.06
N MET A 87 -2.38 -5.34 7.58
CA MET A 87 -2.24 -6.75 7.24
C MET A 87 -1.02 -7.35 7.89
N ALA A 88 -1.04 -8.65 8.06
CA ALA A 88 0.09 -9.42 8.55
C ALA A 88 0.46 -10.51 7.56
N SER A 89 1.75 -10.79 7.43
CA SER A 89 2.27 -11.87 6.59
C SER A 89 3.34 -12.63 7.35
N GLU A 90 3.38 -13.95 7.14
CA GLU A 90 4.48 -14.80 7.62
C GLU A 90 5.62 -14.87 6.60
N GLN A 91 5.38 -14.36 5.41
CA GLN A 91 6.32 -14.39 4.30
C GLN A 91 7.13 -13.10 4.26
N SER A 92 8.46 -13.21 4.25
CA SER A 92 9.35 -12.06 4.15
C SER A 92 9.91 -11.84 2.73
N ASP A 93 9.70 -12.80 1.84
CA ASP A 93 10.17 -12.69 0.46
C ASP A 93 9.25 -11.81 -0.35
N VAL A 94 9.81 -10.84 -1.06
CA VAL A 94 9.05 -9.91 -1.91
C VAL A 94 9.54 -10.06 -3.34
N THR A 95 8.59 -10.20 -4.26
CA THR A 95 8.86 -10.25 -5.70
C THR A 95 8.11 -9.11 -6.35
N PRO A 96 8.74 -7.92 -6.49
CA PRO A 96 8.07 -6.79 -7.12
C PRO A 96 7.63 -7.14 -8.54
N ASN A 97 6.41 -6.75 -8.90
CA ASN A 97 5.86 -7.06 -10.22
C ASN A 97 6.41 -6.05 -11.24
N THR A 98 7.45 -6.46 -11.96
CA THR A 98 8.11 -5.60 -12.94
C THR A 98 7.22 -5.30 -14.15
N THR A 99 6.30 -6.18 -14.48
CA THR A 99 5.33 -5.95 -15.58
C THR A 99 4.43 -4.74 -15.26
N LEU A 100 4.13 -4.52 -13.98
CA LEU A 100 3.34 -3.37 -13.53
C LEU A 100 4.21 -2.13 -13.25
N GLY A 101 5.51 -2.20 -13.51
CA GLY A 101 6.41 -1.06 -13.36
C GLY A 101 7.07 -0.93 -12.00
N PHE A 102 6.95 -1.90 -11.11
CA PHE A 102 7.64 -1.84 -9.82
C PHE A 102 9.11 -2.20 -9.99
N LEU A 103 9.99 -1.32 -9.51
CA LEU A 103 11.44 -1.42 -9.71
C LEU A 103 12.16 -2.14 -8.58
N ASP A 104 11.58 -2.10 -7.37
CA ASP A 104 12.21 -2.62 -6.17
C ASP A 104 11.13 -2.87 -5.11
N GLY A 105 11.46 -3.58 -4.06
CA GLY A 105 10.56 -3.82 -2.95
C GLY A 105 11.16 -4.73 -1.91
N GLY A 106 10.57 -4.69 -0.72
CA GLY A 106 11.02 -5.52 0.39
C GLY A 106 10.27 -5.20 1.66
N PHE A 107 10.59 -5.95 2.70
CA PHE A 107 10.19 -5.62 4.07
C PHE A 107 11.34 -4.85 4.72
N PHE A 108 11.02 -3.72 5.33
CA PHE A 108 12.02 -2.83 5.93
C PHE A 108 11.69 -2.57 7.39
N PRO A 109 12.72 -2.42 8.25
CA PRO A 109 12.48 -1.99 9.63
C PRO A 109 11.68 -0.69 9.66
N ILE A 110 10.82 -0.54 10.66
CA ILE A 110 9.88 0.59 10.71
C ILE A 110 10.60 1.94 10.65
N GLU A 111 11.68 2.11 11.40
CA GLU A 111 12.43 3.38 11.40
C GLU A 111 12.96 3.70 10.01
N LYS A 112 13.51 2.72 9.31
CA LYS A 112 14.01 2.88 7.96
C LYS A 112 12.86 3.20 7.00
N ALA A 113 11.74 2.48 7.11
CA ALA A 113 10.57 2.69 6.27
C ALA A 113 10.01 4.10 6.42
N MET A 114 10.00 4.64 7.65
CA MET A 114 9.55 6.02 7.90
C MET A 114 10.38 7.04 7.11
N ASP A 115 11.68 6.79 6.95
CA ASP A 115 12.55 7.67 6.16
C ASP A 115 12.38 7.45 4.66
N MET A 116 12.01 6.24 4.24
CA MET A 116 11.91 5.87 2.83
C MET A 116 10.61 6.32 2.18
N VAL A 117 9.49 6.19 2.89
CA VAL A 117 8.15 6.48 2.35
C VAL A 117 8.11 7.89 1.78
N THR A 118 7.68 8.00 0.52
CA THR A 118 7.76 9.25 -0.23
C THR A 118 6.76 10.29 0.27
N TYR A 119 5.52 9.89 0.56
CA TYR A 119 4.44 10.82 0.87
C TYR A 119 4.25 10.99 2.38
N SER A 120 4.04 12.24 2.81
CA SER A 120 3.84 12.52 4.25
C SER A 120 2.60 11.85 4.82
N GLN A 121 1.53 11.75 4.03
CA GLN A 121 0.33 11.03 4.46
C GLN A 121 0.63 9.56 4.77
N ASP A 122 1.51 8.95 3.96
CA ASP A 122 1.88 7.55 4.16
C ASP A 122 2.78 7.36 5.37
N LYS A 123 3.57 8.37 5.73
CA LYS A 123 4.36 8.33 6.98
C LYS A 123 3.44 8.28 8.20
N SER A 124 2.43 9.14 8.21
CA SER A 124 1.43 9.17 9.28
C SER A 124 0.63 7.86 9.35
N LEU A 125 0.24 7.36 8.19
CA LEU A 125 -0.46 6.08 8.06
C LEU A 125 0.38 4.93 8.63
N LEU A 126 1.67 4.89 8.30
CA LEU A 126 2.58 3.85 8.78
C LEU A 126 2.72 3.90 10.30
N MET A 127 2.92 5.09 10.86
CA MET A 127 3.08 5.24 12.31
C MET A 127 1.85 4.76 13.07
N MET A 128 0.66 5.21 12.66
CA MET A 128 -0.59 4.81 13.28
C MET A 128 -0.89 3.33 13.11
N SER A 129 -0.63 2.81 11.91
CA SER A 129 -0.85 1.39 11.61
C SER A 129 0.07 0.49 12.42
N TYR A 130 1.32 0.88 12.60
CA TYR A 130 2.27 0.09 13.38
C TYR A 130 1.87 0.03 14.86
N GLN A 131 1.41 1.15 15.43
CA GLN A 131 0.92 1.17 16.80
C GLN A 131 -0.25 0.20 16.98
N THR A 132 -1.22 0.26 16.09
CA THR A 132 -2.39 -0.64 16.12
C THR A 132 -1.97 -2.10 15.95
N TYR A 133 -1.07 -2.35 15.02
CA TYR A 133 -0.56 -3.71 14.77
C TYR A 133 0.10 -4.30 16.01
N LYS A 134 0.94 -3.54 16.70
CA LYS A 134 1.61 -3.99 17.93
C LYS A 134 0.61 -4.30 19.06
N GLU A 135 -0.42 -3.50 19.18
CA GLU A 135 -1.45 -3.68 20.22
C GLU A 135 -2.26 -4.95 20.00
N GLN A 136 -2.39 -5.40 18.76
CA GLN A 136 -3.17 -6.59 18.40
C GLN A 136 -2.32 -7.85 18.27
N ALA A 137 -1.03 -7.72 18.41
CA ALA A 137 -0.11 -8.84 18.26
C ALA A 137 -0.06 -9.70 19.55
#